data_86c9f2511116dd4edb6f62d045a610b3
#
_entry.id   86c9f2511116dd4edb6f62d045a610b3
#
_cell.length_a   1.000
_cell.length_b   1.000
_cell.length_c   1.000
_cell.angle_alpha   90.00
_cell.angle_beta   90.00
_cell.angle_gamma   90.00
#
_symmetry.space_group_name_H-M   'P 1'
#
loop_
_entity.id
_entity.type
_entity.pdbx_description
1 polymer ?
#
loop_
_entity_poly.entity_id
_entity_poly.type
_entity_poly.pdbx_seq_one_letter_code
_entity_poly.pdbx_strand_id
1 'polypeptide(L)'
;MVTNLHLEVEKLRHWLTTNRWVDDYDAWWAEGGVIGVFQEFLSRVPPGDWSDDDVTDILYVLEQSNTEYPAELATRTEEMALAIAEHSLARGGIASDDIAEQLGNCVQRRTDAEALLMRFAQDEHERTRRVAGLSLARLRFSD
;
A
#
# COMPACT_ATOMS: atom_id res chain seq x y z
N MET A 1 18.35 -9.66 -8.77
CA MET A 1 18.75 -8.26 -9.07
C MET A 1 18.17 -7.34 -8.01
N VAL A 2 19.01 -6.53 -7.40
CA VAL A 2 18.55 -5.55 -6.40
C VAL A 2 18.01 -4.32 -7.13
N THR A 3 16.76 -3.96 -6.85
CA THR A 3 16.12 -2.80 -7.48
C THR A 3 16.49 -1.50 -6.76
N ASN A 4 16.33 -0.38 -7.44
CA ASN A 4 16.51 0.93 -6.80
C ASN A 4 15.55 1.12 -5.64
N LEU A 5 14.32 0.59 -5.77
CA LEU A 5 13.34 0.61 -4.68
C LEU A 5 13.91 -0.12 -3.46
N HIS A 6 14.45 -1.32 -3.65
CA HIS A 6 15.01 -2.09 -2.54
C HIS A 6 16.13 -1.33 -1.83
N LEU A 7 17.02 -0.70 -2.60
CA LEU A 7 18.12 0.09 -2.02
C LEU A 7 17.59 1.25 -1.19
N GLU A 8 16.59 1.96 -1.67
CA GLU A 8 15.99 3.08 -0.93
C GLU A 8 15.23 2.60 0.31
N VAL A 9 14.55 1.45 0.23
CA VAL A 9 13.87 0.85 1.37
C VAL A 9 14.88 0.45 2.45
N GLU A 10 16.02 -0.12 2.06
CA GLU A 10 17.07 -0.48 3.03
C GLU A 10 17.65 0.77 3.72
N LYS A 11 17.80 1.88 2.99
CA LYS A 11 18.20 3.15 3.57
C LYS A 11 17.16 3.64 4.57
N LEU A 12 15.87 3.52 4.24
CA LEU A 12 14.78 3.89 5.12
C LEU A 12 14.80 3.05 6.40
N ARG A 13 14.95 1.73 6.27
CA ARG A 13 15.05 0.84 7.43
C ARG A 13 16.20 1.23 8.34
N HIS A 14 17.36 1.49 7.75
CA HIS A 14 18.54 1.89 8.51
C HIS A 14 18.29 3.22 9.23
N TRP A 15 17.72 4.18 8.52
CA TRP A 15 17.42 5.50 9.11
C TRP A 15 16.45 5.38 10.29
N LEU A 16 15.38 4.60 10.14
CA LEU A 16 14.38 4.41 11.19
C LEU A 16 14.94 3.70 12.43
N THR A 17 15.93 2.83 12.26
CA THR A 17 16.55 2.12 13.40
C THR A 17 17.60 2.97 14.13
N THR A 18 18.23 3.92 13.43
CA THR A 18 19.30 4.74 14.00
C THR A 18 18.83 6.12 14.47
N ASN A 19 17.79 6.66 13.85
CA ASN A 19 17.26 7.98 14.17
C ASN A 19 15.84 7.83 14.73
N ARG A 20 15.73 7.82 16.05
CA ARG A 20 14.43 7.71 16.72
C ARG A 20 13.67 9.03 16.80
N TRP A 21 14.28 10.11 16.34
CA TRP A 21 13.71 11.45 16.37
C TRP A 21 13.08 11.73 15.02
N VAL A 22 11.79 11.99 15.03
CA VAL A 22 10.96 11.97 13.83
C VAL A 22 10.73 13.36 13.24
N ASP A 23 11.37 14.39 13.81
CA ASP A 23 11.13 15.78 13.39
C ASP A 23 11.44 16.02 11.91
N ASP A 24 12.44 15.29 11.36
CA ASP A 24 12.81 15.42 9.96
C ASP A 24 12.29 14.27 9.08
N TYR A 25 11.43 13.40 9.64
CA TYR A 25 10.95 12.22 8.92
C TYR A 25 10.22 12.60 7.63
N ASP A 26 9.29 13.55 7.72
CA ASP A 26 8.50 13.97 6.57
C ASP A 26 9.38 14.63 5.51
N ALA A 27 10.33 15.48 5.94
CA ALA A 27 11.27 16.11 5.03
C ALA A 27 12.18 15.08 4.35
N TRP A 28 12.70 14.13 5.14
CA TRP A 28 13.54 13.07 4.59
C TRP A 28 12.76 12.19 3.63
N TRP A 29 11.51 11.85 3.98
CA TRP A 29 10.62 11.03 3.16
C TRP A 29 10.32 11.72 1.84
N ALA A 30 10.01 13.02 1.87
CA ALA A 30 9.71 13.81 0.69
C ALA A 30 10.97 14.14 -0.14
N GLU A 31 12.10 14.43 0.51
CA GLU A 31 13.32 14.87 -0.13
C GLU A 31 14.35 13.76 -0.34
N GLY A 32 14.26 12.69 0.43
CA GLY A 32 15.23 11.60 0.44
C GLY A 32 15.16 10.66 -0.75
N GLY A 33 14.21 10.85 -1.64
CA GLY A 33 14.12 10.07 -2.87
C GLY A 33 13.30 8.79 -2.79
N VAL A 34 12.81 8.39 -1.63
CA VAL A 34 12.02 7.16 -1.48
C VAL A 34 10.74 7.24 -2.32
N ILE A 35 10.01 8.34 -2.21
CA ILE A 35 8.75 8.51 -2.95
C ILE A 35 9.00 8.53 -4.46
N GLY A 36 10.05 9.24 -4.91
CA GLY A 36 10.38 9.30 -6.34
C GLY A 36 10.75 7.94 -6.90
N VAL A 37 11.57 7.17 -6.18
CA VAL A 37 11.97 5.83 -6.59
C VAL A 37 10.78 4.87 -6.53
N PHE A 38 9.92 4.99 -5.52
CA PHE A 38 8.71 4.20 -5.37
C PHE A 38 7.76 4.44 -6.54
N GLN A 39 7.51 5.70 -6.87
CA GLN A 39 6.66 6.07 -7.99
C GLN A 39 7.21 5.55 -9.33
N GLU A 40 8.52 5.68 -9.54
CA GLU A 40 9.17 5.19 -10.75
C GLU A 40 9.04 3.68 -10.87
N PHE A 41 9.29 2.94 -9.78
CA PHE A 41 9.15 1.49 -9.77
C PHE A 41 7.73 1.07 -10.17
N LEU A 42 6.72 1.67 -9.54
CA LEU A 42 5.32 1.33 -9.81
C LEU A 42 4.91 1.64 -11.25
N SER A 43 5.51 2.66 -11.86
CA SER A 43 5.20 3.01 -13.23
C SER A 43 5.87 2.09 -14.26
N ARG A 44 6.96 1.44 -13.88
CA ARG A 44 7.74 0.57 -14.78
C ARG A 44 7.41 -0.90 -14.65
N VAL A 45 7.07 -1.36 -13.45
CA VAL A 45 6.92 -2.79 -13.17
C VAL A 45 5.45 -3.10 -12.87
N PRO A 46 4.76 -3.79 -13.79
CA PRO A 46 3.36 -4.16 -13.54
C PRO A 46 3.26 -5.20 -12.43
N PRO A 47 2.09 -5.30 -11.77
CA PRO A 47 1.91 -6.20 -10.62
C PRO A 47 2.28 -7.65 -10.87
N GLY A 48 2.03 -8.14 -12.08
CA GLY A 48 2.36 -9.53 -12.44
C GLY A 48 3.86 -9.82 -12.45
N ASP A 49 4.70 -8.78 -12.50
CA ASP A 49 6.16 -8.92 -12.52
C ASP A 49 6.80 -8.61 -11.18
N TRP A 50 6.01 -8.32 -10.14
CA TRP A 50 6.56 -8.07 -8.81
C TRP A 50 7.09 -9.38 -8.23
N SER A 51 8.35 -9.34 -7.76
CA SER A 51 8.93 -10.43 -6.98
C SER A 51 8.43 -10.36 -5.53
N ASP A 52 8.69 -11.42 -4.76
CA ASP A 52 8.36 -11.41 -3.33
C ASP A 52 9.08 -10.27 -2.61
N ASP A 53 10.33 -9.99 -2.99
CA ASP A 53 11.09 -8.89 -2.42
C ASP A 53 10.48 -7.54 -2.81
N ASP A 54 10.02 -7.39 -4.05
CA ASP A 54 9.34 -6.18 -4.49
C ASP A 54 8.08 -5.92 -3.66
N VAL A 55 7.28 -6.97 -3.45
CA VAL A 55 6.06 -6.87 -2.64
C VAL A 55 6.39 -6.48 -1.20
N THR A 56 7.43 -7.09 -0.62
CA THR A 56 7.89 -6.75 0.73
C THR A 56 8.24 -5.27 0.81
N ASP A 57 8.99 -4.76 -0.18
CA ASP A 57 9.40 -3.36 -0.22
C ASP A 57 8.21 -2.41 -0.39
N ILE A 58 7.28 -2.75 -1.30
CA ILE A 58 6.08 -1.94 -1.52
C ILE A 58 5.27 -1.82 -0.23
N LEU A 59 4.98 -2.96 0.40
CA LEU A 59 4.18 -2.98 1.62
C LEU A 59 4.89 -2.26 2.77
N TYR A 60 6.21 -2.36 2.84
CA TYR A 60 6.99 -1.63 3.84
C TYR A 60 6.85 -0.11 3.66
N VAL A 61 6.93 0.37 2.43
CA VAL A 61 6.73 1.80 2.14
C VAL A 61 5.34 2.26 2.60
N LEU A 62 4.31 1.47 2.29
CA LEU A 62 2.93 1.80 2.69
C LEU A 62 2.79 1.83 4.22
N GLU A 63 3.38 0.85 4.90
CA GLU A 63 3.28 0.74 6.35
C GLU A 63 3.98 1.87 7.08
N GLN A 64 5.13 2.33 6.56
CA GLN A 64 5.92 3.39 7.20
C GLN A 64 5.44 4.79 6.87
N SER A 65 4.55 4.95 5.90
CA SER A 65 4.08 6.27 5.50
C SER A 65 3.13 6.88 6.51
N ASN A 66 3.29 8.18 6.77
CA ASN A 66 2.37 8.95 7.60
C ASN A 66 1.21 9.54 6.79
N THR A 67 1.22 9.37 5.47
CA THR A 67 0.20 9.91 4.58
C THR A 67 -0.38 8.81 3.70
N GLU A 68 -1.48 9.09 3.06
CA GLU A 68 -2.12 8.16 2.13
C GLU A 68 -1.47 8.16 0.74
N TYR A 69 -0.55 9.09 0.48
CA TYR A 69 0.01 9.27 -0.85
C TYR A 69 0.69 8.02 -1.42
N PRO A 70 1.55 7.30 -0.68
CA PRO A 70 2.12 6.05 -1.20
C PRO A 70 1.05 5.00 -1.55
N ALA A 71 -0.01 4.89 -0.74
CA ALA A 71 -1.10 3.97 -1.05
C ALA A 71 -1.83 4.40 -2.32
N GLU A 72 -2.04 5.70 -2.52
CA GLU A 72 -2.64 6.20 -3.76
C GLU A 72 -1.78 5.84 -4.97
N LEU A 73 -0.46 5.95 -4.86
CA LEU A 73 0.45 5.57 -5.94
C LEU A 73 0.39 4.06 -6.21
N ALA A 74 0.36 3.24 -5.17
CA ALA A 74 0.37 1.78 -5.31
C ALA A 74 -0.97 1.22 -5.79
N THR A 75 -2.02 2.03 -5.77
CA THR A 75 -3.37 1.62 -6.18
C THR A 75 -3.92 2.50 -7.30
N ARG A 76 -3.03 3.11 -8.06
CA ARG A 76 -3.40 4.05 -9.11
C ARG A 76 -4.26 3.41 -10.21
N THR A 77 -4.06 2.13 -10.48
CA THR A 77 -4.93 1.35 -11.35
C THR A 77 -5.67 0.31 -10.52
N GLU A 78 -6.82 -0.14 -11.00
CA GLU A 78 -7.58 -1.17 -10.28
C GLU A 78 -6.82 -2.49 -10.23
N GLU A 79 -6.07 -2.82 -11.28
CA GLU A 79 -5.20 -3.99 -11.28
C GLU A 79 -4.19 -3.93 -10.14
N MET A 80 -3.52 -2.79 -9.97
CA MET A 80 -2.56 -2.60 -8.89
C MET A 80 -3.24 -2.69 -7.52
N ALA A 81 -4.39 -2.05 -7.36
CA ALA A 81 -5.14 -2.07 -6.11
C ALA A 81 -5.50 -3.49 -5.68
N LEU A 82 -6.02 -4.29 -6.61
CA LEU A 82 -6.40 -5.66 -6.34
C LEU A 82 -5.17 -6.52 -6.01
N ALA A 83 -4.09 -6.35 -6.77
CA ALA A 83 -2.86 -7.11 -6.53
C ALA A 83 -2.26 -6.81 -5.15
N ILE A 84 -2.13 -5.53 -4.79
CA ILE A 84 -1.53 -5.18 -3.51
C ILE A 84 -2.42 -5.61 -2.35
N ALA A 85 -3.74 -5.60 -2.52
CA ALA A 85 -4.67 -6.08 -1.52
C ALA A 85 -4.50 -7.58 -1.26
N GLU A 86 -4.37 -8.38 -2.32
CA GLU A 86 -4.13 -9.82 -2.16
C GLU A 86 -2.81 -10.10 -1.47
N HIS A 87 -1.75 -9.37 -1.84
CA HIS A 87 -0.44 -9.52 -1.18
C HIS A 87 -0.49 -9.12 0.29
N SER A 88 -1.19 -8.02 0.61
CA SER A 88 -1.37 -7.60 1.99
C SER A 88 -2.05 -8.67 2.81
N LEU A 89 -3.16 -9.21 2.31
CA LEU A 89 -3.91 -10.26 3.00
C LEU A 89 -3.09 -11.54 3.19
N ALA A 90 -2.32 -11.93 2.18
CA ALA A 90 -1.46 -13.10 2.25
C ALA A 90 -0.35 -12.95 3.30
N ARG A 91 -0.01 -11.73 3.68
CA ARG A 91 1.05 -11.43 4.63
C ARG A 91 0.52 -10.92 5.98
N GLY A 92 -0.74 -11.22 6.30
CA GLY A 92 -1.33 -10.88 7.60
C GLY A 92 -1.93 -9.49 7.70
N GLY A 93 -2.17 -8.82 6.57
CA GLY A 93 -2.84 -7.53 6.56
C GLY A 93 -1.92 -6.33 6.73
N ILE A 94 -0.72 -6.37 6.18
CA ILE A 94 0.21 -5.24 6.21
C ILE A 94 -0.40 -4.05 5.46
N ALA A 95 -0.40 -2.87 6.09
CA ALA A 95 -0.95 -1.62 5.54
C ALA A 95 -2.43 -1.75 5.16
N SER A 96 -3.18 -2.60 5.86
CA SER A 96 -4.55 -2.96 5.51
C SER A 96 -5.51 -1.79 5.47
N ASP A 97 -5.37 -0.82 6.37
CA ASP A 97 -6.28 0.33 6.44
C ASP A 97 -6.25 1.15 5.15
N ASP A 98 -5.06 1.53 4.72
CA ASP A 98 -4.90 2.36 3.52
C ASP A 98 -5.32 1.60 2.26
N ILE A 99 -4.97 0.32 2.20
CA ILE A 99 -5.32 -0.52 1.05
C ILE A 99 -6.83 -0.72 0.98
N ALA A 100 -7.46 -1.02 2.11
CA ALA A 100 -8.92 -1.20 2.15
C ALA A 100 -9.64 0.09 1.73
N GLU A 101 -9.14 1.25 2.13
CA GLU A 101 -9.72 2.51 1.71
C GLU A 101 -9.65 2.69 0.18
N GLN A 102 -8.49 2.39 -0.41
CA GLN A 102 -8.31 2.54 -1.85
C GLN A 102 -9.14 1.56 -2.67
N LEU A 103 -9.40 0.37 -2.14
CA LEU A 103 -10.27 -0.60 -2.81
C LEU A 103 -11.68 -0.04 -3.04
N GLY A 104 -12.13 0.90 -2.23
CA GLY A 104 -13.41 1.56 -2.40
C GLY A 104 -13.54 2.38 -3.68
N ASN A 105 -12.45 2.55 -4.42
CA ASN A 105 -12.44 3.28 -5.69
C ASN A 105 -12.48 2.34 -6.92
N CYS A 106 -12.48 1.02 -6.71
CA CYS A 106 -12.42 0.03 -7.80
C CYS A 106 -13.78 -0.25 -8.39
N VAL A 107 -14.39 0.76 -9.00
CA VAL A 107 -15.78 0.71 -9.48
C VAL A 107 -15.95 -0.21 -10.69
N GLN A 108 -14.95 -0.37 -11.53
CA GLN A 108 -15.03 -1.23 -12.72
C GLN A 108 -14.86 -2.71 -12.36
N ARG A 109 -13.99 -3.00 -11.40
CA ARG A 109 -13.77 -4.36 -10.90
C ARG A 109 -14.40 -4.54 -9.52
N ARG A 110 -15.62 -4.05 -9.38
CA ARG A 110 -16.36 -3.99 -8.12
C ARG A 110 -16.46 -5.35 -7.42
N THR A 111 -16.79 -6.41 -8.16
CA THR A 111 -16.95 -7.73 -7.58
C THR A 111 -15.68 -8.23 -6.93
N ASP A 112 -14.53 -8.06 -7.61
CA ASP A 112 -13.24 -8.46 -7.06
C ASP A 112 -12.88 -7.62 -5.84
N ALA A 113 -13.10 -6.31 -5.92
CA ALA A 113 -12.81 -5.40 -4.81
C ALA A 113 -13.69 -5.71 -3.59
N GLU A 114 -14.98 -5.99 -3.79
CA GLU A 114 -15.88 -6.37 -2.70
C GLU A 114 -15.43 -7.65 -2.02
N ALA A 115 -15.02 -8.65 -2.80
CA ALA A 115 -14.52 -9.91 -2.23
C ALA A 115 -13.31 -9.68 -1.32
N LEU A 116 -12.38 -8.84 -1.74
CA LEU A 116 -11.21 -8.50 -0.93
C LEU A 116 -11.58 -7.68 0.30
N LEU A 117 -12.49 -6.72 0.14
CA LEU A 117 -12.96 -5.92 1.27
C LEU A 117 -13.70 -6.76 2.30
N MET A 118 -14.43 -7.77 1.88
CA MET A 118 -15.08 -8.72 2.80
C MET A 118 -14.03 -9.45 3.64
N ARG A 119 -12.88 -9.76 3.07
CA ARG A 119 -11.78 -10.36 3.81
C ARG A 119 -11.16 -9.39 4.80
N PHE A 120 -10.94 -8.13 4.40
CA PHE A 120 -10.46 -7.10 5.32
C PHE A 120 -11.47 -6.82 6.45
N ALA A 121 -12.75 -6.99 6.19
CA ALA A 121 -13.79 -6.82 7.20
C ALA A 121 -13.74 -7.91 8.29
N GLN A 122 -12.95 -8.96 8.09
CA GLN A 122 -12.71 -10.01 9.08
C GLN A 122 -11.39 -9.81 9.83
N ASP A 123 -10.69 -8.72 9.60
CA ASP A 123 -9.41 -8.42 10.24
C ASP A 123 -9.57 -8.31 11.75
N GLU A 124 -8.53 -8.65 12.49
CA GLU A 124 -8.54 -8.57 13.94
C GLU A 124 -8.54 -7.13 14.46
N HIS A 125 -8.10 -6.17 13.62
CA HIS A 125 -8.06 -4.76 13.99
C HIS A 125 -9.40 -4.09 13.67
N GLU A 126 -9.98 -3.45 14.68
CA GLU A 126 -11.26 -2.76 14.53
C GLU A 126 -11.22 -1.67 13.45
N ARG A 127 -10.12 -0.92 13.39
CA ARG A 127 -9.97 0.14 12.40
C ARG A 127 -10.04 -0.41 10.97
N THR A 128 -9.36 -1.51 10.72
CA THR A 128 -9.38 -2.15 9.40
C THR A 128 -10.80 -2.61 9.04
N ARG A 129 -11.50 -3.23 10.00
CA ARG A 129 -12.89 -3.66 9.77
C ARG A 129 -13.78 -2.49 9.42
N ARG A 130 -13.62 -1.38 10.14
CA ARG A 130 -14.42 -0.17 9.91
C ARG A 130 -14.16 0.45 8.54
N VAL A 131 -12.88 0.59 8.18
CA VAL A 131 -12.49 1.13 6.87
C VAL A 131 -13.03 0.24 5.75
N ALA A 132 -12.91 -1.07 5.89
CA ALA A 132 -13.42 -2.02 4.91
C ALA A 132 -14.94 -1.89 4.75
N GLY A 133 -15.66 -1.74 5.86
CA GLY A 133 -17.10 -1.54 5.82
C GLY A 133 -17.51 -0.27 5.11
N LEU A 134 -16.80 0.83 5.37
CA LEU A 134 -17.07 2.11 4.70
C LEU A 134 -16.77 2.02 3.20
N SER A 135 -15.68 1.37 2.82
CA SER A 135 -15.33 1.18 1.42
C SER A 135 -16.33 0.29 0.69
N LEU A 136 -16.82 -0.77 1.34
CA LEU A 136 -17.89 -1.60 0.79
C LEU A 136 -19.15 -0.79 0.54
N ALA A 137 -19.56 0.03 1.50
CA ALA A 137 -20.74 0.88 1.34
C ALA A 137 -20.56 1.84 0.17
N ARG A 138 -19.37 2.44 0.06
CA ARG A 138 -19.07 3.36 -1.02
C ARG A 138 -19.17 2.68 -2.39
N LEU A 139 -18.63 1.48 -2.53
CA LEU A 139 -18.72 0.70 -3.77
C LEU A 139 -20.16 0.32 -4.11
N ARG A 140 -20.93 -0.13 -3.12
CA ARG A 140 -22.31 -0.60 -3.32
C ARG A 140 -23.25 0.53 -3.73
N PHE A 141 -22.95 1.75 -3.32
CA PHE A 141 -23.77 2.92 -3.64
C PHE A 141 -23.17 3.78 -4.76
N SER A 142 -22.10 3.33 -5.41
CA SER A 142 -21.54 3.98 -6.59
C SER A 142 -22.28 3.50 -7.83
N ASP A 143 -22.65 4.44 -8.67
CA ASP A 143 -23.26 4.14 -9.97
C ASP A 143 -22.22 4.16 -11.09
#